data_6e4a21254c89d9200da59867dfe51317
#
_entry.id   6e4a21254c89d9200da59867dfe51317
#
_cell.length_a   1.000
_cell.length_b   1.000
_cell.length_c   1.000
_cell.angle_alpha   90.00
_cell.angle_beta   90.00
_cell.angle_gamma   90.00
#
_symmetry.space_group_name_H-M   'P 1'
#
loop_
_entity.id
_entity.type
_entity.pdbx_description
1 polymer ?
#
loop_
_entity_poly.entity_id
_entity_poly.type
_entity_poly.pdbx_seq_one_letter_code
_entity_poly.pdbx_strand_id
1 'polypeptide(L)'
;MAARTTVGIAAVFVASAFAGATAVAQESGAPAHSARARAHATQHAAQASSVSGDVKSQASYSLGLLLGSRLPQLGLQDSDFPQVEQGLKEVVSGKVHPTETDQQNVQGLIKRSQSGAGEKNAAAPHSLGVLLGARLPQLGLEGDAVDFDKVAQGLKDVTSAKVHPSAADEQKVEELLKQSRSAAADRNEAAAHRFLAANGKRAGVKTTKSGLQYKVLNPGNGKPPQSKDKVTVNYRGTLLDGTVFDSSYARGQPFTFVLDQDRVIPGWEEALPLMKPGSKWELFIPPDLAYGKDSSPPIPPNSLLKFDVELLSVAAPSPASAPGAAPKATPQP
;
A
#
# COMPACT_ATOMS: atom_id res chain seq x y z
N MET A 1 4.33 -2.88 -33.15
CA MET A 1 4.44 -1.98 -31.97
C MET A 1 3.80 -2.59 -30.72
N ALA A 2 4.10 -3.86 -30.38
CA ALA A 2 3.46 -4.56 -29.27
C ALA A 2 4.47 -5.14 -28.24
N ALA A 3 5.74 -4.73 -28.25
CA ALA A 3 6.79 -5.33 -27.44
C ALA A 3 7.19 -4.52 -26.18
N ARG A 4 6.49 -3.46 -25.82
CA ARG A 4 6.88 -2.57 -24.69
C ARG A 4 6.07 -2.73 -23.42
N THR A 5 4.96 -3.46 -23.43
CA THR A 5 4.09 -3.62 -22.23
C THR A 5 4.46 -4.84 -21.39
N THR A 6 5.10 -5.81 -22.00
CA THR A 6 5.41 -7.12 -21.38
C THR A 6 6.49 -7.07 -20.28
N VAL A 7 7.33 -6.01 -20.26
CA VAL A 7 8.40 -5.84 -19.27
C VAL A 7 7.86 -5.32 -17.91
N GLY A 8 6.63 -4.79 -17.86
CA GLY A 8 6.13 -4.04 -16.70
C GLY A 8 5.82 -4.91 -15.48
N ILE A 9 5.06 -6.01 -15.60
CA ILE A 9 4.49 -6.70 -14.44
C ILE A 9 5.55 -7.51 -13.68
N ALA A 10 6.35 -8.31 -14.37
CA ALA A 10 7.38 -9.11 -13.71
C ALA A 10 8.59 -8.29 -13.22
N ALA A 11 8.94 -7.17 -13.90
CA ALA A 11 9.97 -6.24 -13.44
C ALA A 11 9.52 -5.46 -12.18
N VAL A 12 8.22 -5.12 -12.06
CA VAL A 12 7.65 -4.51 -10.87
C VAL A 12 7.73 -5.44 -9.67
N PHE A 13 7.50 -6.76 -9.84
CA PHE A 13 7.59 -7.72 -8.74
C PHE A 13 9.00 -7.84 -8.14
N VAL A 14 10.04 -7.85 -8.97
CA VAL A 14 11.42 -7.99 -8.47
C VAL A 14 12.04 -6.64 -8.11
N ALA A 15 11.84 -5.59 -8.90
CA ALA A 15 12.40 -4.28 -8.64
C ALA A 15 11.75 -3.57 -7.43
N SER A 16 10.42 -3.75 -7.23
CA SER A 16 9.70 -3.19 -6.08
C SER A 16 9.97 -3.92 -4.76
N ALA A 17 10.49 -5.15 -4.78
CA ALA A 17 10.88 -5.87 -3.58
C ALA A 17 12.04 -5.17 -2.83
N PHE A 18 12.74 -4.25 -3.49
CA PHE A 18 13.97 -3.63 -2.99
C PHE A 18 13.88 -2.14 -2.64
N ALA A 19 12.76 -1.48 -2.92
CA ALA A 19 12.54 -0.09 -2.51
C ALA A 19 11.89 -0.07 -1.12
N GLY A 20 12.68 0.28 -0.12
CA GLY A 20 12.47 0.42 1.29
C GLY A 20 11.06 0.45 1.88
N ALA A 21 10.86 -0.37 2.91
CA ALA A 21 9.83 -0.14 3.91
C ALA A 21 10.35 -0.59 5.27
N THR A 22 10.66 0.38 6.10
CA THR A 22 10.70 0.21 7.56
C THR A 22 9.30 0.44 8.09
N ALA A 23 8.61 -0.61 8.50
CA ALA A 23 7.42 -0.51 9.34
C ALA A 23 7.41 -1.67 10.32
N VAL A 24 7.53 -1.32 11.59
CA VAL A 24 7.49 -2.21 12.75
C VAL A 24 6.03 -2.60 13.00
N ALA A 25 5.77 -3.90 13.14
CA ALA A 25 4.48 -4.45 13.52
C ALA A 25 4.31 -4.45 15.06
N GLN A 26 3.10 -4.19 15.53
CA GLN A 26 2.65 -4.55 16.88
C GLN A 26 1.21 -5.07 16.83
N GLU A 27 1.02 -6.17 17.59
CA GLU A 27 -0.17 -7.02 17.68
C GLU A 27 -1.39 -6.34 18.32
N SER A 28 -2.59 -6.79 17.95
CA SER A 28 -3.66 -7.07 18.91
C SER A 28 -4.88 -7.75 18.26
N GLY A 29 -5.45 -8.69 19.01
CA GLY A 29 -6.39 -9.72 18.68
C GLY A 29 -7.85 -9.31 18.39
N ALA A 30 -8.56 -10.29 17.83
CA ALA A 30 -9.98 -10.26 17.50
C ALA A 30 -10.88 -10.62 18.69
N PRO A 31 -12.22 -10.40 18.59
CA PRO A 31 -13.10 -11.57 18.62
C PRO A 31 -14.28 -11.57 17.63
N ALA A 32 -14.80 -12.79 17.45
CA ALA A 32 -15.88 -13.22 16.58
C ALA A 32 -17.30 -12.95 17.13
N HIS A 33 -18.28 -13.04 16.24
CA HIS A 33 -19.67 -13.52 16.33
C HIS A 33 -20.55 -12.76 15.31
N SER A 34 -21.54 -13.29 14.61
CA SER A 34 -22.28 -14.55 14.58
C SER A 34 -23.15 -14.60 13.31
N ALA A 35 -23.55 -15.81 12.96
CA ALA A 35 -24.31 -16.20 11.78
C ALA A 35 -25.83 -15.93 11.88
N ARG A 36 -26.47 -15.66 10.75
CA ARG A 36 -27.70 -16.30 10.22
C ARG A 36 -28.41 -15.42 9.20
N ALA A 37 -28.34 -15.78 7.95
CA ALA A 37 -29.41 -15.70 6.94
C ALA A 37 -28.95 -16.38 5.65
N ARG A 38 -29.25 -17.66 5.51
CA ARG A 38 -29.05 -18.43 4.26
C ARG A 38 -30.23 -19.38 4.11
N ALA A 39 -30.93 -19.24 3.01
CA ALA A 39 -31.47 -20.34 2.17
C ALA A 39 -32.27 -19.67 1.05
N HIS A 40 -31.81 -19.77 -0.17
CA HIS A 40 -32.46 -19.74 -1.48
C HIS A 40 -31.61 -19.18 -2.63
N ALA A 41 -30.30 -19.02 -2.41
CA ALA A 41 -29.37 -18.64 -3.50
C ALA A 41 -28.41 -19.78 -3.88
N THR A 42 -28.69 -21.03 -3.47
CA THR A 42 -27.64 -22.07 -3.35
C THR A 42 -27.37 -22.86 -4.64
N GLN A 43 -28.20 -22.81 -5.68
CA GLN A 43 -27.94 -23.61 -6.89
C GLN A 43 -27.27 -22.84 -8.03
N HIS A 44 -27.54 -21.56 -8.21
CA HIS A 44 -26.79 -20.75 -9.20
C HIS A 44 -25.43 -20.27 -8.69
N ALA A 45 -25.27 -20.16 -7.38
CA ALA A 45 -23.99 -19.82 -6.76
C ALA A 45 -22.94 -20.94 -6.83
N ALA A 46 -23.38 -22.21 -6.82
CA ALA A 46 -22.44 -23.35 -6.86
C ALA A 46 -21.77 -23.55 -8.22
N GLN A 47 -22.46 -23.28 -9.33
CA GLN A 47 -21.85 -23.37 -10.67
C GLN A 47 -20.96 -22.17 -10.99
N ALA A 48 -21.34 -20.97 -10.57
CA ALA A 48 -20.49 -19.77 -10.70
C ALA A 48 -19.23 -19.85 -9.81
N SER A 49 -19.32 -20.49 -8.63
CA SER A 49 -18.19 -20.65 -7.72
C SER A 49 -17.17 -21.70 -8.20
N SER A 50 -17.58 -22.74 -8.94
CA SER A 50 -16.66 -23.75 -9.47
C SER A 50 -15.82 -23.20 -10.64
N VAL A 51 -16.46 -22.48 -11.57
CA VAL A 51 -15.76 -21.81 -12.70
C VAL A 51 -14.81 -20.73 -12.17
N SER A 52 -15.23 -19.98 -11.17
CA SER A 52 -14.37 -19.00 -10.50
C SER A 52 -13.18 -19.67 -9.76
N GLY A 53 -13.40 -20.85 -9.17
CA GLY A 53 -12.35 -21.63 -8.50
C GLY A 53 -11.27 -22.11 -9.46
N ASP A 54 -11.65 -22.61 -10.63
CA ASP A 54 -10.72 -23.07 -11.65
C ASP A 54 -9.89 -21.93 -12.26
N VAL A 55 -10.53 -20.81 -12.55
CA VAL A 55 -9.84 -19.61 -13.08
C VAL A 55 -8.84 -19.08 -12.05
N LYS A 56 -9.23 -18.98 -10.79
CA LYS A 56 -8.34 -18.58 -9.70
C LYS A 56 -7.15 -19.53 -9.56
N SER A 57 -7.39 -20.83 -9.56
CA SER A 57 -6.34 -21.85 -9.46
C SER A 57 -5.34 -21.76 -10.61
N GLN A 58 -5.81 -21.63 -11.85
CA GLN A 58 -4.95 -21.46 -13.02
C GLN A 58 -4.15 -20.16 -12.97
N ALA A 59 -4.77 -19.05 -12.62
CA ALA A 59 -4.09 -17.77 -12.50
C ALA A 59 -3.06 -17.76 -11.36
N SER A 60 -3.36 -18.42 -10.23
CA SER A 60 -2.41 -18.61 -9.13
C SER A 60 -1.21 -19.46 -9.54
N TYR A 61 -1.43 -20.51 -10.30
CA TYR A 61 -0.35 -21.30 -10.89
C TYR A 61 0.51 -20.46 -11.85
N SER A 62 -0.11 -19.70 -12.74
CA SER A 62 0.59 -18.79 -13.66
C SER A 62 1.39 -17.71 -12.90
N LEU A 63 0.87 -17.22 -11.78
CA LEU A 63 1.61 -16.30 -10.89
C LEU A 63 2.88 -16.97 -10.37
N GLY A 64 2.81 -18.24 -9.96
CA GLY A 64 3.97 -19.02 -9.55
C GLY A 64 5.00 -19.17 -10.66
N LEU A 65 4.57 -19.46 -11.90
CA LEU A 65 5.44 -19.54 -13.07
C LEU A 65 6.18 -18.21 -13.31
N LEU A 66 5.46 -17.07 -13.26
CA LEU A 66 6.05 -15.74 -13.49
C LEU A 66 7.04 -15.35 -12.39
N LEU A 67 6.71 -15.61 -11.13
CA LEU A 67 7.62 -15.37 -10.01
C LEU A 67 8.88 -16.23 -10.12
N GLY A 68 8.72 -17.52 -10.35
CA GLY A 68 9.82 -18.49 -10.42
C GLY A 68 10.75 -18.29 -11.61
N SER A 69 10.25 -17.82 -12.76
CA SER A 69 11.04 -17.59 -13.97
C SER A 69 12.18 -16.57 -13.81
N ARG A 70 12.10 -15.73 -12.78
CA ARG A 70 13.12 -14.71 -12.46
C ARG A 70 14.14 -15.16 -11.42
N LEU A 71 13.84 -16.22 -10.67
CA LEU A 71 14.70 -16.68 -9.57
C LEU A 71 16.08 -17.18 -10.02
N PRO A 72 16.22 -17.89 -11.16
CA PRO A 72 17.55 -18.29 -11.64
C PRO A 72 18.48 -17.10 -11.91
N GLN A 73 17.94 -15.94 -12.30
CA GLN A 73 18.72 -14.73 -12.52
C GLN A 73 19.38 -14.18 -11.23
N LEU A 74 18.86 -14.59 -10.05
CA LEU A 74 19.43 -14.26 -8.75
C LEU A 74 20.50 -15.27 -8.31
N GLY A 75 20.90 -16.22 -9.18
CA GLY A 75 21.90 -17.24 -8.89
C GLY A 75 21.41 -18.32 -7.92
N LEU A 76 20.10 -18.49 -7.78
CA LEU A 76 19.49 -19.59 -7.03
C LEU A 76 19.58 -20.89 -7.80
N GLN A 77 19.82 -21.99 -7.07
CA GLN A 77 19.86 -23.36 -7.61
C GLN A 77 18.58 -24.11 -7.26
N ASP A 78 18.35 -25.24 -7.90
CA ASP A 78 17.16 -26.07 -7.67
C ASP A 78 16.98 -26.43 -6.18
N SER A 79 18.08 -26.62 -5.45
CA SER A 79 18.06 -26.88 -4.01
C SER A 79 17.57 -25.72 -3.15
N ASP A 80 17.54 -24.51 -3.68
CA ASP A 80 17.15 -23.29 -2.95
C ASP A 80 15.63 -23.03 -3.01
N PHE A 81 14.95 -23.56 -4.03
CA PHE A 81 13.52 -23.29 -4.27
C PHE A 81 12.57 -23.79 -3.18
N PRO A 82 12.77 -24.95 -2.54
CA PRO A 82 11.96 -25.36 -1.40
C PRO A 82 11.96 -24.36 -0.25
N GLN A 83 13.08 -23.67 -0.05
CA GLN A 83 13.20 -22.63 1.00
C GLN A 83 12.44 -21.35 0.60
N VAL A 84 12.45 -20.96 -0.68
CA VAL A 84 11.64 -19.85 -1.19
C VAL A 84 10.15 -20.15 -1.02
N GLU A 85 9.72 -21.36 -1.38
CA GLU A 85 8.35 -21.83 -1.19
C GLU A 85 7.94 -21.78 0.29
N GLN A 86 8.81 -22.28 1.17
CA GLN A 86 8.56 -22.28 2.62
C GLN A 86 8.38 -20.85 3.15
N GLY A 87 9.30 -19.93 2.85
CA GLY A 87 9.22 -18.55 3.30
C GLY A 87 7.94 -17.85 2.82
N LEU A 88 7.53 -18.10 1.56
CA LEU A 88 6.29 -17.58 1.01
C LEU A 88 5.06 -18.12 1.77
N LYS A 89 5.00 -19.43 2.03
CA LYS A 89 3.89 -20.05 2.76
C LYS A 89 3.81 -19.57 4.22
N GLU A 90 4.95 -19.38 4.86
CA GLU A 90 5.01 -18.95 6.26
C GLU A 90 4.51 -17.50 6.45
N VAL A 91 4.94 -16.57 5.58
CA VAL A 91 4.49 -15.19 5.67
C VAL A 91 3.02 -15.02 5.29
N VAL A 92 2.54 -15.74 4.28
CA VAL A 92 1.15 -15.68 3.85
C VAL A 92 0.21 -16.29 4.90
N SER A 93 0.66 -17.32 5.62
CA SER A 93 -0.10 -17.90 6.73
C SER A 93 0.00 -17.09 8.03
N GLY A 94 0.71 -15.97 8.04
CA GLY A 94 0.91 -15.13 9.23
C GLY A 94 1.85 -15.71 10.28
N LYS A 95 2.55 -16.81 9.98
CA LYS A 95 3.51 -17.43 10.92
C LYS A 95 4.79 -16.63 11.08
N VAL A 96 5.17 -15.90 10.03
CA VAL A 96 6.39 -15.08 9.96
C VAL A 96 6.04 -13.71 9.41
N HIS A 97 6.71 -12.69 9.93
CA HIS A 97 6.67 -11.34 9.38
C HIS A 97 8.04 -10.96 8.81
N PRO A 98 8.08 -10.17 7.72
CA PRO A 98 9.33 -9.69 7.15
C PRO A 98 10.16 -8.92 8.18
N THR A 99 11.44 -9.18 8.21
CA THR A 99 12.40 -8.52 9.10
C THR A 99 13.46 -7.76 8.31
N GLU A 100 14.21 -6.89 8.99
CA GLU A 100 15.39 -6.24 8.40
C GLU A 100 16.45 -7.26 7.97
N THR A 101 16.58 -8.35 8.73
CA THR A 101 17.48 -9.45 8.39
C THR A 101 17.08 -10.10 7.05
N ASP A 102 15.77 -10.27 6.78
CA ASP A 102 15.34 -10.79 5.49
C ASP A 102 15.72 -9.87 4.33
N GLN A 103 15.59 -8.57 4.53
CA GLN A 103 16.03 -7.57 3.53
C GLN A 103 17.53 -7.65 3.28
N GLN A 104 18.35 -7.73 4.34
CA GLN A 104 19.81 -7.84 4.24
C GLN A 104 20.22 -9.14 3.53
N ASN A 105 19.60 -10.27 3.86
CA ASN A 105 19.84 -11.56 3.22
C ASN A 105 19.60 -11.51 1.70
N VAL A 106 18.49 -10.92 1.30
CA VAL A 106 18.12 -10.81 -0.11
C VAL A 106 18.98 -9.77 -0.84
N GLN A 107 19.34 -8.65 -0.22
CA GLN A 107 20.32 -7.70 -0.77
C GLN A 107 21.68 -8.37 -1.03
N GLY A 108 22.14 -9.20 -0.09
CA GLY A 108 23.34 -10.01 -0.25
C GLY A 108 23.27 -10.98 -1.44
N LEU A 109 22.11 -11.64 -1.60
CA LEU A 109 21.85 -12.52 -2.74
C LEU A 109 21.96 -11.79 -4.08
N ILE A 110 21.33 -10.60 -4.19
CA ILE A 110 21.38 -9.79 -5.41
C ILE A 110 22.78 -9.31 -5.71
N LYS A 111 23.47 -8.76 -4.71
CA LYS A 111 24.86 -8.29 -4.87
C LYS A 111 25.74 -9.42 -5.40
N ARG A 112 25.56 -10.63 -4.87
CA ARG A 112 26.30 -11.81 -5.33
C ARG A 112 25.94 -12.17 -6.78
N SER A 113 24.67 -12.15 -7.15
CA SER A 113 24.25 -12.48 -8.53
C SER A 113 24.82 -11.49 -9.56
N GLN A 114 25.01 -10.23 -9.17
CA GLN A 114 25.53 -9.18 -10.05
C GLN A 114 27.05 -9.15 -10.13
N SER A 115 27.75 -9.44 -9.04
CA SER A 115 29.21 -9.28 -8.94
C SER A 115 29.97 -10.60 -8.98
N GLY A 116 29.29 -11.74 -8.85
CA GLY A 116 29.90 -13.05 -8.68
C GLY A 116 30.68 -13.22 -7.35
N ALA A 117 30.69 -12.17 -6.51
CA ALA A 117 31.44 -12.11 -5.26
C ALA A 117 30.51 -12.07 -4.06
N GLY A 118 30.84 -12.82 -3.00
CA GLY A 118 30.11 -12.84 -1.73
C GLY A 118 29.90 -14.25 -1.20
N GLU A 119 29.72 -14.36 0.11
CA GLU A 119 29.45 -15.65 0.77
C GLU A 119 28.03 -16.16 0.46
N LYS A 120 27.90 -17.49 0.36
CA LYS A 120 26.62 -18.17 0.19
C LYS A 120 25.84 -18.06 1.51
N ASN A 121 24.74 -17.32 1.52
CA ASN A 121 23.86 -17.22 2.68
C ASN A 121 22.71 -18.23 2.54
N ALA A 122 22.71 -19.27 3.35
CA ALA A 122 21.72 -20.33 3.32
C ALA A 122 20.29 -19.84 3.68
N ALA A 123 20.18 -18.72 4.41
CA ALA A 123 18.88 -18.15 4.76
C ALA A 123 18.27 -17.26 3.64
N ALA A 124 19.08 -16.85 2.67
CA ALA A 124 18.63 -15.89 1.64
C ALA A 124 17.47 -16.39 0.79
N PRO A 125 17.39 -17.68 0.37
CA PRO A 125 16.23 -18.19 -0.37
C PRO A 125 14.93 -18.13 0.46
N HIS A 126 14.97 -18.52 1.73
CA HIS A 126 13.82 -18.41 2.63
C HIS A 126 13.38 -16.95 2.81
N SER A 127 14.32 -16.05 3.10
CA SER A 127 14.08 -14.61 3.22
C SER A 127 13.48 -14.01 1.94
N LEU A 128 13.90 -14.48 0.75
CA LEU A 128 13.30 -14.07 -0.51
C LEU A 128 11.83 -14.49 -0.59
N GLY A 129 11.51 -15.72 -0.19
CA GLY A 129 10.12 -16.20 -0.10
C GLY A 129 9.27 -15.36 0.83
N VAL A 130 9.79 -15.02 2.00
CA VAL A 130 9.12 -14.12 2.98
C VAL A 130 8.84 -12.74 2.36
N LEU A 131 9.84 -12.13 1.71
CA LEU A 131 9.66 -10.81 1.09
C LEU A 131 8.70 -10.83 -0.10
N LEU A 132 8.74 -11.86 -0.94
CA LEU A 132 7.80 -12.03 -2.05
C LEU A 132 6.36 -12.19 -1.55
N GLY A 133 6.15 -13.06 -0.57
CA GLY A 133 4.82 -13.29 0.01
C GLY A 133 4.25 -12.06 0.70
N ALA A 134 5.07 -11.29 1.39
CA ALA A 134 4.67 -10.05 2.07
C ALA A 134 4.22 -8.94 1.09
N ARG A 135 4.57 -9.05 -0.19
CA ARG A 135 4.12 -8.10 -1.23
C ARG A 135 2.76 -8.45 -1.83
N LEU A 136 2.32 -9.69 -1.73
CA LEU A 136 1.07 -10.13 -2.34
C LEU A 136 -0.16 -9.35 -1.82
N PRO A 137 -0.31 -9.09 -0.52
CA PRO A 137 -1.41 -8.27 0.00
C PRO A 137 -1.45 -6.86 -0.58
N GLN A 138 -0.29 -6.24 -0.82
CA GLN A 138 -0.20 -4.91 -1.42
C GLN A 138 -0.74 -4.85 -2.86
N LEU A 139 -0.84 -6.01 -3.51
CA LEU A 139 -1.42 -6.18 -4.85
C LEU A 139 -2.89 -6.59 -4.80
N GLY A 140 -3.48 -6.67 -3.59
CA GLY A 140 -4.82 -7.18 -3.36
C GLY A 140 -4.90 -8.72 -3.38
N LEU A 141 -3.74 -9.41 -3.44
CA LEU A 141 -3.63 -10.87 -3.48
C LEU A 141 -3.52 -11.42 -2.05
N GLU A 142 -4.61 -11.37 -1.31
CA GLU A 142 -4.68 -11.82 0.09
C GLU A 142 -5.88 -12.76 0.31
N GLY A 143 -5.79 -13.57 1.35
CA GLY A 143 -6.86 -14.49 1.75
C GLY A 143 -7.30 -15.38 0.59
N ASP A 144 -8.58 -15.35 0.28
CA ASP A 144 -9.18 -16.19 -0.76
C ASP A 144 -8.88 -15.74 -2.21
N ALA A 145 -8.18 -14.63 -2.42
CA ALA A 145 -7.88 -14.12 -3.76
C ALA A 145 -6.89 -15.01 -4.51
N VAL A 146 -6.03 -15.74 -3.79
CA VAL A 146 -4.94 -16.57 -4.34
C VAL A 146 -4.97 -17.97 -3.74
N ASP A 147 -4.71 -18.96 -4.59
CA ASP A 147 -4.42 -20.34 -4.19
C ASP A 147 -2.89 -20.50 -4.05
N PHE A 148 -2.40 -20.39 -2.84
CA PHE A 148 -0.96 -20.41 -2.56
C PHE A 148 -0.29 -21.76 -2.87
N ASP A 149 -1.02 -22.86 -2.80
CA ASP A 149 -0.49 -24.18 -3.19
C ASP A 149 -0.25 -24.24 -4.70
N LYS A 150 -1.12 -23.57 -5.47
CA LYS A 150 -0.93 -23.42 -6.92
C LYS A 150 0.22 -22.48 -7.27
N VAL A 151 0.40 -21.39 -6.51
CA VAL A 151 1.58 -20.52 -6.65
C VAL A 151 2.86 -21.32 -6.41
N ALA A 152 2.92 -22.08 -5.32
CA ALA A 152 4.06 -22.94 -5.00
C ALA A 152 4.32 -24.00 -6.07
N GLN A 153 3.28 -24.62 -6.61
CA GLN A 153 3.39 -25.58 -7.71
C GLN A 153 3.96 -24.94 -8.97
N GLY A 154 3.43 -23.78 -9.39
CA GLY A 154 3.94 -23.04 -10.56
C GLY A 154 5.40 -22.64 -10.41
N LEU A 155 5.77 -22.15 -9.24
CA LEU A 155 7.15 -21.80 -8.89
C LEU A 155 8.07 -23.03 -9.05
N LYS A 156 7.70 -24.18 -8.50
CA LYS A 156 8.46 -25.44 -8.61
C LYS A 156 8.59 -25.92 -10.05
N ASP A 157 7.52 -25.85 -10.84
CA ASP A 157 7.50 -26.39 -12.20
C ASP A 157 8.37 -25.54 -13.14
N VAL A 158 8.37 -24.21 -13.00
CA VAL A 158 9.22 -23.35 -13.84
C VAL A 158 10.69 -23.45 -13.45
N THR A 159 11.00 -23.56 -12.16
CA THR A 159 12.38 -23.64 -11.69
C THR A 159 13.02 -25.00 -12.00
N SER A 160 12.24 -26.09 -12.10
CA SER A 160 12.70 -27.39 -12.59
C SER A 160 12.72 -27.49 -14.13
N ALA A 161 12.61 -26.39 -14.85
CA ALA A 161 12.60 -26.29 -16.32
C ALA A 161 11.54 -27.15 -17.02
N LYS A 162 10.51 -27.60 -16.32
CA LYS A 162 9.41 -28.37 -16.88
C LYS A 162 8.45 -27.53 -17.71
N VAL A 163 8.28 -26.28 -17.32
CA VAL A 163 7.33 -25.33 -17.93
C VAL A 163 8.00 -23.96 -18.04
N HIS A 164 7.71 -23.25 -19.11
CA HIS A 164 8.08 -21.85 -19.26
C HIS A 164 6.82 -20.98 -19.28
N PRO A 165 6.80 -19.83 -18.60
CA PRO A 165 5.66 -18.93 -18.64
C PRO A 165 5.41 -18.43 -20.06
N SER A 166 4.15 -18.28 -20.41
CA SER A 166 3.67 -17.82 -21.71
C SER A 166 2.95 -16.48 -21.57
N ALA A 167 2.67 -15.81 -22.69
CA ALA A 167 1.82 -14.61 -22.71
C ALA A 167 0.41 -14.88 -22.16
N ALA A 168 -0.10 -16.11 -22.29
CA ALA A 168 -1.38 -16.48 -21.70
C ALA A 168 -1.32 -16.52 -20.16
N ASP A 169 -0.16 -16.84 -19.57
CA ASP A 169 0.02 -16.83 -18.13
C ASP A 169 0.08 -15.38 -17.61
N GLU A 170 0.72 -14.49 -18.34
CA GLU A 170 0.70 -13.04 -18.02
C GLU A 170 -0.72 -12.47 -18.02
N GLN A 171 -1.53 -12.81 -19.03
CA GLN A 171 -2.93 -12.38 -19.10
C GLN A 171 -3.78 -12.91 -17.94
N LYS A 172 -3.59 -14.17 -17.55
CA LYS A 172 -4.31 -14.74 -16.40
C LYS A 172 -3.95 -14.04 -15.09
N VAL A 173 -2.68 -13.71 -14.90
CA VAL A 173 -2.23 -12.98 -13.71
C VAL A 173 -2.73 -11.54 -13.73
N GLU A 174 -2.73 -10.87 -14.87
CA GLU A 174 -3.29 -9.51 -15.00
C GLU A 174 -4.78 -9.48 -14.63
N GLU A 175 -5.55 -10.44 -15.11
CA GLU A 175 -6.98 -10.55 -14.80
C GLU A 175 -7.19 -10.88 -13.30
N LEU A 176 -6.37 -11.78 -12.72
CA LEU A 176 -6.38 -12.06 -11.28
C LEU A 176 -6.13 -10.80 -10.46
N LEU A 177 -5.10 -10.02 -10.82
CA LEU A 177 -4.77 -8.76 -10.14
C LEU A 177 -5.92 -7.75 -10.23
N LYS A 178 -6.51 -7.61 -11.41
CA LYS A 178 -7.65 -6.71 -11.63
C LYS A 178 -8.86 -7.11 -10.78
N GLN A 179 -9.23 -8.39 -10.80
CA GLN A 179 -10.34 -8.92 -10.00
C GLN A 179 -10.07 -8.76 -8.50
N SER A 180 -8.87 -9.08 -8.04
CA SER A 180 -8.47 -8.95 -6.64
C SER A 180 -8.52 -7.49 -6.17
N ARG A 181 -8.04 -6.56 -6.99
CA ARG A 181 -8.10 -5.12 -6.68
C ARG A 181 -9.55 -4.63 -6.62
N SER A 182 -10.41 -5.06 -7.54
CA SER A 182 -11.84 -4.72 -7.50
C SER A 182 -12.49 -5.24 -6.23
N ALA A 183 -12.29 -6.52 -5.91
CA ALA A 183 -12.83 -7.12 -4.70
C ALA A 183 -12.30 -6.45 -3.42
N ALA A 184 -11.03 -6.05 -3.39
CA ALA A 184 -10.45 -5.28 -2.30
C ALA A 184 -11.11 -3.89 -2.18
N ALA A 185 -11.34 -3.21 -3.31
CA ALA A 185 -12.02 -1.92 -3.34
C ALA A 185 -13.42 -2.00 -2.74
N ASP A 186 -14.20 -3.02 -3.13
CA ASP A 186 -15.57 -3.22 -2.63
C ASP A 186 -15.59 -3.53 -1.13
N ARG A 187 -14.65 -4.37 -0.67
CA ARG A 187 -14.48 -4.68 0.78
C ARG A 187 -14.11 -3.45 1.59
N ASN A 188 -13.16 -2.65 1.09
CA ASN A 188 -12.68 -1.45 1.77
C ASN A 188 -13.75 -0.37 1.81
N GLU A 189 -14.49 -0.16 0.73
CA GLU A 189 -15.63 0.76 0.69
C GLU A 189 -16.71 0.37 1.71
N ALA A 190 -17.09 -0.91 1.74
CA ALA A 190 -18.04 -1.41 2.72
C ALA A 190 -17.52 -1.28 4.17
N ALA A 191 -16.23 -1.47 4.40
CA ALA A 191 -15.60 -1.27 5.70
C ALA A 191 -15.57 0.21 6.10
N ALA A 192 -15.25 1.10 5.15
CA ALA A 192 -15.26 2.56 5.34
C ALA A 192 -16.66 3.05 5.75
N HIS A 193 -17.69 2.64 5.01
CA HIS A 193 -19.07 3.00 5.33
C HIS A 193 -19.51 2.53 6.72
N ARG A 194 -19.23 1.27 7.06
CA ARG A 194 -19.54 0.73 8.40
C ARG A 194 -18.82 1.50 9.51
N PHE A 195 -17.53 1.77 9.30
CA PHE A 195 -16.73 2.52 10.27
C PHE A 195 -17.27 3.93 10.46
N LEU A 196 -17.48 4.69 9.39
CA LEU A 196 -17.96 6.08 9.45
C LEU A 196 -19.35 6.18 10.09
N ALA A 197 -20.25 5.25 9.78
CA ALA A 197 -21.60 5.19 10.40
C ALA A 197 -21.54 4.97 11.92
N ALA A 198 -20.58 4.15 12.39
CA ALA A 198 -20.37 3.91 13.81
C ALA A 198 -19.59 5.08 14.47
N ASN A 199 -18.54 5.56 13.81
CA ASN A 199 -17.66 6.60 14.35
C ASN A 199 -18.38 7.95 14.49
N GLY A 200 -19.26 8.32 13.55
CA GLY A 200 -20.03 9.55 13.62
C GLY A 200 -20.99 9.64 14.82
N LYS A 201 -21.28 8.50 15.47
CA LYS A 201 -22.08 8.45 16.71
C LYS A 201 -21.24 8.57 17.99
N ARG A 202 -19.92 8.56 17.86
CA ARG A 202 -19.02 8.64 19.04
C ARG A 202 -18.95 10.05 19.58
N ALA A 203 -18.90 10.19 20.89
CA ALA A 203 -18.79 11.51 21.54
C ALA A 203 -17.53 12.26 21.07
N GLY A 204 -17.74 13.52 20.70
CA GLY A 204 -16.67 14.42 20.25
C GLY A 204 -16.30 14.29 18.78
N VAL A 205 -16.87 13.34 18.04
CA VAL A 205 -16.71 13.23 16.58
C VAL A 205 -17.69 14.17 15.89
N LYS A 206 -17.20 14.93 14.92
CA LYS A 206 -17.98 15.80 14.05
C LYS A 206 -17.91 15.27 12.61
N THR A 207 -18.99 15.42 11.87
CA THR A 207 -19.09 15.03 10.46
C THR A 207 -19.41 16.27 9.62
N THR A 208 -18.68 16.50 8.57
CA THR A 208 -18.94 17.58 7.60
C THR A 208 -19.93 17.14 6.53
N LYS A 209 -20.32 18.08 5.65
CA LYS A 209 -21.25 17.78 4.55
C LYS A 209 -20.67 16.80 3.51
N SER A 210 -19.35 16.81 3.33
CA SER A 210 -18.63 15.91 2.42
C SER A 210 -18.47 14.49 2.96
N GLY A 211 -18.77 14.27 4.26
CA GLY A 211 -18.57 12.99 4.94
C GLY A 211 -17.22 12.87 5.66
N LEU A 212 -16.36 13.89 5.60
CA LEU A 212 -15.18 13.94 6.43
C LEU A 212 -15.59 13.90 7.91
N GLN A 213 -14.93 13.04 8.71
CA GLN A 213 -15.13 13.03 10.15
C GLN A 213 -13.85 13.44 10.87
N TYR A 214 -14.00 14.14 11.97
CA TYR A 214 -12.87 14.55 12.78
C TYR A 214 -13.20 14.64 14.27
N LYS A 215 -12.18 14.45 15.09
CA LYS A 215 -12.25 14.63 16.53
C LYS A 215 -11.14 15.58 16.97
N VAL A 216 -11.53 16.63 17.69
CA VAL A 216 -10.57 17.59 18.27
C VAL A 216 -9.99 17.00 19.54
N LEU A 217 -8.68 16.75 19.56
CA LEU A 217 -7.94 16.28 20.73
C LEU A 217 -7.36 17.45 21.51
N ASN A 218 -6.84 18.46 20.78
CA ASN A 218 -6.41 19.75 21.32
C ASN A 218 -6.94 20.85 20.38
N PRO A 219 -7.66 21.86 20.89
CA PRO A 219 -8.29 22.90 20.06
C PRO A 219 -7.30 23.89 19.44
N GLY A 220 -6.10 24.04 20.01
CA GLY A 220 -5.13 25.04 19.56
C GLY A 220 -5.57 26.49 19.82
N ASN A 221 -4.75 27.42 19.33
CA ASN A 221 -4.97 28.85 19.52
C ASN A 221 -4.70 29.63 18.22
N GLY A 222 -5.27 30.86 18.09
CA GLY A 222 -5.04 31.75 16.97
C GLY A 222 -6.05 31.60 15.84
N LYS A 223 -5.68 32.09 14.66
CA LYS A 223 -6.55 32.10 13.48
C LYS A 223 -6.31 30.83 12.66
N PRO A 224 -7.38 30.16 12.18
CA PRO A 224 -7.23 29.09 11.21
C PRO A 224 -6.53 29.55 9.92
N PRO A 225 -5.83 28.65 9.22
CA PRO A 225 -5.20 28.99 7.95
C PRO A 225 -6.24 29.31 6.87
N GLN A 226 -5.84 30.17 5.95
CA GLN A 226 -6.62 30.58 4.78
C GLN A 226 -5.97 30.03 3.49
N SER A 227 -6.68 30.14 2.38
CA SER A 227 -6.14 29.85 1.06
C SER A 227 -4.79 30.55 0.85
N LYS A 228 -3.82 29.83 0.28
CA LYS A 228 -2.44 30.23 0.02
C LYS A 228 -1.56 30.44 1.26
N ASP A 229 -2.08 30.20 2.47
CA ASP A 229 -1.22 30.16 3.64
C ASP A 229 -0.29 28.95 3.59
N LYS A 230 0.93 29.15 4.05
CA LYS A 230 1.91 28.09 4.26
C LYS A 230 1.66 27.44 5.61
N VAL A 231 1.32 26.15 5.59
CA VAL A 231 1.04 25.36 6.79
C VAL A 231 2.14 24.36 7.06
N THR A 232 2.45 24.15 8.34
CA THR A 232 3.41 23.12 8.78
C THR A 232 2.71 22.20 9.76
N VAL A 233 2.74 20.89 9.47
CA VAL A 233 2.06 19.89 10.27
C VAL A 233 2.98 18.73 10.64
N ASN A 234 2.74 18.13 11.80
CA ASN A 234 3.11 16.75 12.06
C ASN A 234 1.90 15.85 11.82
N TYR A 235 2.15 14.66 11.32
CA TYR A 235 1.09 13.71 11.08
C TYR A 235 1.54 12.25 11.11
N ARG A 236 0.57 11.38 11.35
CA ARG A 236 0.68 9.92 11.18
C ARG A 236 -0.57 9.44 10.48
N GLY A 237 -0.38 8.84 9.30
CA GLY A 237 -1.46 8.24 8.50
C GLY A 237 -1.51 6.72 8.71
N THR A 238 -2.70 6.20 8.99
CA THR A 238 -2.95 4.77 9.18
C THR A 238 -4.18 4.31 8.41
N LEU A 239 -4.18 3.04 7.99
CA LEU A 239 -5.36 2.33 7.51
C LEU A 239 -6.27 1.93 8.69
N LEU A 240 -7.44 1.35 8.40
CA LEU A 240 -8.37 0.88 9.44
C LEU A 240 -7.81 -0.26 10.29
N ASP A 241 -6.94 -1.08 9.74
CA ASP A 241 -6.25 -2.17 10.44
C ASP A 241 -5.08 -1.70 11.32
N GLY A 242 -4.77 -0.39 11.29
CA GLY A 242 -3.67 0.22 12.03
C GLY A 242 -2.34 0.27 11.27
N THR A 243 -2.27 -0.27 10.06
CA THR A 243 -1.06 -0.19 9.22
C THR A 243 -0.70 1.27 8.96
N VAL A 244 0.51 1.67 9.34
CA VAL A 244 1.04 3.01 9.07
C VAL A 244 1.51 3.06 7.63
N PHE A 245 0.92 3.94 6.81
CA PHE A 245 1.35 4.11 5.42
C PHE A 245 2.23 5.35 5.22
N ASP A 246 2.11 6.36 6.11
CA ASP A 246 2.96 7.55 6.07
C ASP A 246 3.02 8.25 7.43
N SER A 247 4.17 8.89 7.75
CA SER A 247 4.37 9.61 9.00
C SER A 247 5.48 10.64 8.88
N SER A 248 5.22 11.89 9.27
CA SER A 248 6.25 12.93 9.39
C SER A 248 7.24 12.61 10.51
N TYR A 249 6.79 11.95 11.57
CA TYR A 249 7.64 11.54 12.68
C TYR A 249 8.69 10.50 12.24
N ALA A 250 8.30 9.54 11.39
CA ALA A 250 9.22 8.55 10.84
C ALA A 250 10.28 9.17 9.92
N ARG A 251 9.95 10.28 9.26
CA ARG A 251 10.90 11.05 8.44
C ARG A 251 11.77 12.02 9.25
N GLY A 252 11.51 12.18 10.55
CA GLY A 252 12.24 13.08 11.43
C GLY A 252 12.01 14.59 11.16
N GLN A 253 11.04 14.95 10.31
CA GLN A 253 10.74 16.35 9.97
C GLN A 253 9.26 16.59 9.71
N PRO A 254 8.72 17.76 10.13
CA PRO A 254 7.36 18.17 9.80
C PRO A 254 7.16 18.32 8.30
N PHE A 255 5.93 18.18 7.86
CA PHE A 255 5.53 18.41 6.47
C PHE A 255 5.01 19.85 6.33
N THR A 256 5.54 20.55 5.34
CA THR A 256 5.19 21.95 5.06
C THR A 256 4.73 22.09 3.63
N PHE A 257 3.59 22.77 3.43
CA PHE A 257 3.01 22.99 2.10
C PHE A 257 2.12 24.25 2.11
N VAL A 258 1.70 24.70 0.92
CA VAL A 258 0.84 25.85 0.71
C VAL A 258 -0.57 25.37 0.36
N LEU A 259 -1.56 25.80 1.17
CA LEU A 259 -2.98 25.45 0.93
C LEU A 259 -3.44 25.95 -0.44
N ASP A 260 -4.23 25.12 -1.14
CA ASP A 260 -4.80 25.36 -2.48
C ASP A 260 -3.75 25.53 -3.59
N GLN A 261 -2.47 25.31 -3.32
CA GLN A 261 -1.40 25.34 -4.33
C GLN A 261 -0.66 24.03 -4.43
N ASP A 262 -0.32 23.41 -3.33
CA ASP A 262 0.33 22.11 -3.30
C ASP A 262 -0.70 20.99 -3.29
N ARG A 263 -0.37 19.86 -3.92
CA ARG A 263 -1.28 18.72 -4.03
C ARG A 263 -1.30 17.93 -2.74
N VAL A 264 -2.35 18.09 -1.97
CA VAL A 264 -2.73 17.22 -0.85
C VAL A 264 -4.09 16.59 -1.12
N ILE A 265 -4.48 15.58 -0.35
CA ILE A 265 -5.79 14.95 -0.51
C ILE A 265 -6.92 15.91 -0.12
N PRO A 266 -8.09 15.86 -0.79
CA PRO A 266 -9.23 16.77 -0.53
C PRO A 266 -9.64 16.83 0.94
N GLY A 267 -9.57 15.71 1.66
CA GLY A 267 -9.86 15.68 3.10
C GLY A 267 -8.93 16.55 3.94
N TRP A 268 -7.70 16.80 3.53
CA TRP A 268 -6.79 17.73 4.19
C TRP A 268 -7.09 19.18 3.80
N GLU A 269 -7.40 19.45 2.54
CA GLU A 269 -7.82 20.78 2.09
C GLU A 269 -9.08 21.25 2.82
N GLU A 270 -9.97 20.34 3.15
CA GLU A 270 -11.18 20.64 3.93
C GLU A 270 -10.90 20.76 5.43
N ALA A 271 -10.07 19.88 6.01
CA ALA A 271 -9.86 19.82 7.46
C ALA A 271 -8.99 20.98 7.98
N LEU A 272 -7.89 21.29 7.30
CA LEU A 272 -6.88 22.24 7.81
C LEU A 272 -7.41 23.66 7.99
N PRO A 273 -8.28 24.21 7.10
CA PRO A 273 -8.91 25.51 7.34
C PRO A 273 -9.84 25.56 8.57
N LEU A 274 -10.20 24.43 9.15
CA LEU A 274 -10.97 24.35 10.39
C LEU A 274 -10.07 24.26 11.65
N MET A 275 -8.78 23.95 11.47
CA MET A 275 -7.81 23.79 12.55
C MET A 275 -7.17 25.11 12.94
N LYS A 276 -6.70 25.23 14.17
CA LYS A 276 -5.94 26.39 14.65
C LYS A 276 -4.49 25.97 14.93
N PRO A 277 -3.50 26.87 14.81
CA PRO A 277 -2.12 26.58 15.24
C PRO A 277 -2.07 25.97 16.64
N GLY A 278 -1.23 24.95 16.84
CA GLY A 278 -1.13 24.17 18.07
C GLY A 278 -2.27 23.18 18.30
N SER A 279 -3.24 23.07 17.38
CA SER A 279 -4.29 22.06 17.50
C SER A 279 -3.80 20.67 17.11
N LYS A 280 -4.43 19.65 17.70
CA LYS A 280 -4.24 18.24 17.36
C LYS A 280 -5.59 17.59 17.11
N TRP A 281 -5.77 17.03 15.94
CA TRP A 281 -7.01 16.40 15.51
C TRP A 281 -6.77 14.99 15.03
N GLU A 282 -7.78 14.16 15.22
CA GLU A 282 -7.91 12.85 14.56
C GLU A 282 -8.89 13.01 13.40
N LEU A 283 -8.42 12.74 12.18
CA LEU A 283 -9.22 12.81 10.96
C LEU A 283 -9.58 11.41 10.49
N PHE A 284 -10.79 11.23 10.00
CA PHE A 284 -11.27 10.00 9.36
C PHE A 284 -11.77 10.39 7.98
N ILE A 285 -10.97 10.12 6.98
CA ILE A 285 -11.15 10.61 5.61
C ILE A 285 -11.73 9.49 4.76
N PRO A 286 -12.97 9.65 4.25
CA PRO A 286 -13.57 8.68 3.35
C PRO A 286 -12.75 8.57 2.04
N PRO A 287 -12.84 7.43 1.33
CA PRO A 287 -12.09 7.21 0.09
C PRO A 287 -12.20 8.33 -0.94
N ASP A 288 -13.41 8.89 -1.13
CA ASP A 288 -13.68 9.95 -2.11
C ASP A 288 -12.97 11.27 -1.79
N LEU A 289 -12.57 11.49 -0.55
CA LEU A 289 -11.78 12.64 -0.12
C LEU A 289 -10.28 12.29 0.04
N ALA A 290 -9.87 11.11 -0.42
CA ALA A 290 -8.50 10.61 -0.39
C ALA A 290 -8.05 10.15 -1.78
N TYR A 291 -7.71 8.87 -1.94
CA TYR A 291 -7.16 8.33 -3.19
C TYR A 291 -8.18 7.51 -4.00
N GLY A 292 -9.37 7.22 -3.46
CA GLY A 292 -10.43 6.50 -4.16
C GLY A 292 -10.01 5.12 -4.68
N LYS A 293 -10.56 4.77 -5.85
CA LYS A 293 -10.29 3.50 -6.55
C LYS A 293 -8.89 3.43 -7.19
N ASP A 294 -8.32 4.59 -7.51
CA ASP A 294 -7.05 4.71 -8.23
C ASP A 294 -5.82 4.74 -7.32
N SER A 295 -6.03 4.45 -6.03
CA SER A 295 -4.93 4.35 -5.07
C SER A 295 -3.95 3.25 -5.47
N SER A 296 -2.71 3.41 -5.03
CA SER A 296 -1.62 2.46 -5.26
C SER A 296 -0.90 2.12 -3.96
N PRO A 297 -0.18 0.98 -3.90
CA PRO A 297 0.59 0.64 -2.72
C PRO A 297 1.42 1.81 -2.18
N PRO A 298 1.48 2.00 -0.86
CA PRO A 298 1.00 1.08 0.19
C PRO A 298 -0.48 1.22 0.57
N ILE A 299 -1.27 2.05 -0.11
CA ILE A 299 -2.68 2.30 0.21
C ILE A 299 -3.57 1.45 -0.73
N PRO A 300 -4.34 0.48 -0.21
CA PRO A 300 -5.29 -0.29 -1.02
C PRO A 300 -6.43 0.58 -1.58
N PRO A 301 -7.08 0.17 -2.69
CA PRO A 301 -8.15 0.95 -3.29
C PRO A 301 -9.35 1.09 -2.34
N ASN A 302 -10.03 2.24 -2.40
CA ASN A 302 -11.17 2.63 -1.55
C ASN A 302 -10.90 2.53 -0.05
N SER A 303 -9.66 2.71 0.39
CA SER A 303 -9.32 2.73 1.82
C SER A 303 -9.80 4.02 2.48
N LEU A 304 -10.48 3.88 3.63
CA LEU A 304 -10.64 4.97 4.59
C LEU A 304 -9.29 5.24 5.25
N LEU A 305 -8.90 6.51 5.30
CA LEU A 305 -7.66 6.93 5.92
C LEU A 305 -7.91 7.57 7.28
N LYS A 306 -7.12 7.16 8.26
CA LYS A 306 -7.06 7.83 9.56
C LYS A 306 -5.78 8.63 9.64
N PHE A 307 -5.89 9.87 10.11
CA PHE A 307 -4.73 10.71 10.38
C PHE A 307 -4.79 11.31 11.77
N ASP A 308 -3.70 11.18 12.50
CA ASP A 308 -3.41 12.09 13.62
C ASP A 308 -2.67 13.29 13.04
N VAL A 309 -3.24 14.48 13.12
CA VAL A 309 -2.65 15.72 12.56
C VAL A 309 -2.45 16.73 13.66
N GLU A 310 -1.26 17.31 13.72
CA GLU A 310 -0.90 18.43 14.60
C GLU A 310 -0.50 19.60 13.73
N LEU A 311 -1.28 20.68 13.77
CA LEU A 311 -0.98 21.93 13.05
C LEU A 311 0.01 22.75 13.86
N LEU A 312 1.27 22.77 13.45
CA LEU A 312 2.35 23.44 14.19
C LEU A 312 2.36 24.94 13.96
N SER A 313 2.25 25.37 12.71
CA SER A 313 2.31 26.78 12.36
C SER A 313 1.57 27.11 11.08
N VAL A 314 1.17 28.37 10.97
CA VAL A 314 0.55 28.99 9.80
C VAL A 314 1.32 30.26 9.49
N ALA A 315 1.78 30.43 8.25
CA ALA A 315 2.43 31.64 7.78
C ALA A 315 1.66 32.19 6.56
N ALA A 316 1.38 33.49 6.57
CA ALA A 316 0.77 34.17 5.44
C ALA A 316 1.61 33.99 4.16
N PRO A 317 1.01 34.08 2.96
CA PRO A 317 1.74 34.06 1.71
C PRO A 317 2.87 35.10 1.73
N SER A 318 4.09 34.65 1.38
CA SER A 318 5.18 35.62 1.19
C SER A 318 4.79 36.52 0.03
N PRO A 319 4.82 37.85 0.15
CA PRO A 319 4.60 38.71 -0.99
C PRO A 319 5.64 38.33 -2.06
N ALA A 320 5.16 37.92 -3.25
CA ALA A 320 6.04 37.64 -4.38
C ALA A 320 6.98 38.81 -4.50
N SER A 321 8.30 38.57 -4.50
CA SER A 321 9.30 39.61 -4.76
C SER A 321 8.88 40.30 -6.06
N ALA A 322 8.44 41.56 -5.93
CA ALA A 322 8.13 42.37 -7.10
C ALA A 322 9.38 42.32 -8.01
N PRO A 323 9.23 42.13 -9.34
CA PRO A 323 10.38 42.18 -10.24
C PRO A 323 11.08 43.53 -10.00
N GLY A 324 12.36 43.46 -9.63
CA GLY A 324 13.16 44.55 -9.15
C GLY A 324 12.99 45.82 -10.00
N ALA A 325 12.63 46.90 -9.36
CA ALA A 325 12.74 48.24 -9.97
C ALA A 325 14.20 48.43 -10.34
N ALA A 326 14.45 48.51 -11.66
CA ALA A 326 15.74 48.84 -12.20
C ALA A 326 16.26 50.12 -11.54
N PRO A 327 17.53 50.20 -11.12
CA PRO A 327 18.08 51.41 -10.53
C PRO A 327 18.05 52.51 -11.59
N LYS A 328 17.34 53.62 -11.25
CA LYS A 328 17.39 54.85 -12.06
C LYS A 328 18.85 55.30 -12.13
N ALA A 329 19.39 55.33 -13.34
CA ALA A 329 20.66 55.96 -13.63
C ALA A 329 20.59 57.47 -13.23
N THR A 330 21.42 57.86 -12.31
CA THR A 330 21.65 59.29 -11.95
C THR A 330 22.55 59.88 -13.04
N PRO A 331 22.21 60.95 -13.67
CA PRO A 331 23.15 61.66 -14.55
C PRO A 331 24.21 62.36 -13.71
N GLN A 332 25.47 62.08 -13.98
CA GLN A 332 26.58 62.88 -13.46
C GLN A 332 26.82 64.10 -14.34
N PRO A 333 27.30 65.20 -13.75
CA PRO A 333 27.52 66.46 -14.43
C PRO A 333 28.69 66.52 -15.40
#